data_e0855e0d6807e03d2f2a9fe49865e390
#
_entry.id   e0855e0d6807e03d2f2a9fe49865e390
#
_cell.length_a   1.000
_cell.length_b   1.000
_cell.length_c   1.000
_cell.angle_alpha   90.00
_cell.angle_beta   90.00
_cell.angle_gamma   90.00
#
_symmetry.space_group_name_H-M   'P 1'
#
loop_
_entity.id
_entity.type
_entity.pdbx_description
1 polymer ?
#
loop_
_entity_poly.entity_id
_entity_poly.type
_entity_poly.pdbx_seq_one_letter_code
_entity_poly.pdbx_strand_id
1 'polypeptide(L)'
;MRFAVVGDCLLDISVVPAGPILPGADTPARIELGPGGQAANVAVRLARCGATVRLVAPFASDAAGTLLREALRREAVELVELPAERSGTVVALIDDGERTMLSHRAPFARSVAGELASAVADAGWIHCSGYALLDPRGPEVAATLAQRPVEALLSVGGCAVPAEAAAQFRELLALARPNLLVLNGAEAASLGPGFDTVVTDRDGSNASLGALQLRVEAAQVPAVDATGAGDAYAAALIGSLSQGPWPPGEDELRAAMRAAGQLAGLVAGALGAQARVAGED
;
A
#
# COMPACT_ATOMS: atom_id res chain seq x y z
N MET A 1 9.07 -15.83 7.27
CA MET A 1 9.45 -14.46 7.73
C MET A 1 8.21 -13.74 8.23
N ARG A 2 8.33 -12.84 9.23
CA ARG A 2 7.22 -11.99 9.68
C ARG A 2 7.30 -10.64 8.99
N PHE A 3 6.16 -10.15 8.51
CA PHE A 3 6.03 -8.81 7.95
C PHE A 3 5.36 -7.86 8.96
N ALA A 4 5.85 -6.63 9.04
CA ALA A 4 5.13 -5.53 9.64
C ALA A 4 4.75 -4.53 8.54
N VAL A 5 3.47 -4.20 8.43
CA VAL A 5 2.96 -3.23 7.47
C VAL A 5 2.46 -2.02 8.24
N VAL A 6 2.94 -0.84 7.89
CA VAL A 6 2.70 0.41 8.63
C VAL A 6 1.98 1.41 7.73
N GLY A 7 0.86 1.93 8.17
CA GLY A 7 0.19 3.00 7.42
C GLY A 7 -1.32 3.02 7.57
N ASP A 8 -2.00 3.36 6.51
CA ASP A 8 -3.42 3.63 6.48
C ASP A 8 -4.28 2.37 6.39
N CYS A 9 -5.41 2.42 7.08
CA CYS A 9 -6.53 1.50 6.94
C CYS A 9 -7.79 2.35 6.80
N LEU A 10 -8.52 2.18 5.70
CA LEU A 10 -9.62 3.05 5.30
C LEU A 10 -10.87 2.22 4.99
N LEU A 11 -12.05 2.79 5.23
CA LEU A 11 -13.29 2.27 4.66
C LEU A 11 -13.40 2.79 3.22
N ASP A 12 -13.32 1.89 2.25
CA ASP A 12 -13.54 2.21 0.84
C ASP A 12 -15.03 2.13 0.53
N ILE A 13 -15.56 3.18 -0.08
CA ILE A 13 -16.92 3.29 -0.57
C ILE A 13 -16.84 3.48 -2.08
N SER A 14 -17.05 2.41 -2.84
CA SER A 14 -17.09 2.46 -4.30
C SER A 14 -18.50 2.80 -4.75
N VAL A 15 -18.63 3.83 -5.57
CA VAL A 15 -19.90 4.35 -6.09
C VAL A 15 -19.88 4.31 -7.62
N VAL A 16 -20.77 3.53 -8.21
CA VAL A 16 -20.98 3.47 -9.66
C VAL A 16 -22.35 4.05 -9.95
N PRO A 17 -22.45 5.32 -10.40
CA PRO A 17 -23.73 5.95 -10.74
C PRO A 17 -24.41 5.25 -11.92
N ALA A 18 -25.75 5.16 -11.91
CA ALA A 18 -26.53 4.61 -13.02
C ALA A 18 -26.72 5.60 -14.19
N GLY A 19 -26.20 6.81 -14.05
CA GLY A 19 -26.26 7.90 -15.04
C GLY A 19 -25.61 9.17 -14.52
N PRO A 20 -25.73 10.29 -15.25
CA PRO A 20 -25.10 11.56 -14.86
C PRO A 20 -25.50 12.01 -13.46
N ILE A 21 -24.52 12.42 -12.65
CA ILE A 21 -24.76 13.02 -11.33
C ILE A 21 -25.24 14.45 -11.54
N LEU A 22 -26.46 14.72 -11.16
CA LEU A 22 -27.09 16.05 -11.31
C LEU A 22 -27.14 16.77 -9.96
N PRO A 23 -26.66 18.02 -9.87
CA PRO A 23 -26.77 18.81 -8.64
C PRO A 23 -28.22 18.95 -8.17
N GLY A 24 -28.47 18.63 -6.89
CA GLY A 24 -29.79 18.74 -6.27
C GLY A 24 -30.79 17.63 -6.64
N ALA A 25 -30.36 16.61 -7.36
CA ALA A 25 -31.17 15.43 -7.68
C ALA A 25 -30.66 14.18 -6.97
N ASP A 26 -31.52 13.16 -6.84
CA ASP A 26 -31.15 11.83 -6.41
C ASP A 26 -30.76 11.00 -7.64
N THR A 27 -29.53 10.48 -7.64
CA THR A 27 -29.01 9.63 -8.72
C THR A 27 -28.88 8.21 -8.21
N PRO A 28 -29.63 7.23 -8.73
CA PRO A 28 -29.43 5.83 -8.38
C PRO A 28 -27.99 5.40 -8.66
N ALA A 29 -27.40 4.63 -7.75
CA ALA A 29 -26.03 4.13 -7.86
C ALA A 29 -25.88 2.74 -7.26
N ARG A 30 -24.92 1.97 -7.77
CA ARG A 30 -24.42 0.80 -7.06
C ARG A 30 -23.34 1.27 -6.07
N ILE A 31 -23.54 0.95 -4.80
CA ILE A 31 -22.61 1.36 -3.72
C ILE A 31 -22.11 0.10 -3.01
N GLU A 32 -20.80 -0.05 -2.93
CA GLU A 32 -20.15 -1.14 -2.22
C GLU A 32 -19.21 -0.58 -1.15
N LEU A 33 -19.21 -1.21 0.01
CA LEU A 33 -18.32 -0.89 1.13
C LEU A 33 -17.34 -2.03 1.34
N GLY A 34 -16.06 -1.69 1.50
CA GLY A 34 -15.03 -2.67 1.76
C GLY A 34 -13.86 -2.09 2.55
N PRO A 35 -12.99 -2.95 3.07
CA PRO A 35 -11.74 -2.48 3.63
C PRO A 35 -10.80 -2.04 2.51
N GLY A 36 -10.03 -0.99 2.76
CA GLY A 36 -9.04 -0.43 1.87
C GLY A 36 -7.95 0.31 2.63
N GLY A 37 -7.21 1.13 1.92
CA GLY A 37 -5.98 1.77 2.39
C GLY A 37 -4.74 1.00 1.94
N GLN A 38 -3.72 1.71 1.51
CA GLN A 38 -2.52 1.11 0.92
C GLN A 38 -1.90 0.06 1.86
N ALA A 39 -1.68 0.40 3.13
CA ALA A 39 -1.08 -0.53 4.07
C ALA A 39 -1.98 -1.75 4.35
N ALA A 40 -3.29 -1.54 4.52
CA ALA A 40 -4.22 -2.64 4.73
C ALA A 40 -4.30 -3.58 3.51
N ASN A 41 -4.30 -3.02 2.30
CA ASN A 41 -4.30 -3.81 1.06
C ASN A 41 -3.04 -4.67 0.94
N VAL A 42 -1.85 -4.11 1.18
CA VAL A 42 -0.59 -4.86 1.18
C VAL A 42 -0.60 -5.96 2.26
N ALA A 43 -1.08 -5.66 3.47
CA ALA A 43 -1.15 -6.62 4.57
C ALA A 43 -2.05 -7.82 4.22
N VAL A 44 -3.24 -7.57 3.68
CA VAL A 44 -4.19 -8.61 3.25
C VAL A 44 -3.58 -9.48 2.15
N ARG A 45 -2.96 -8.88 1.13
CA ARG A 45 -2.34 -9.64 0.03
C ARG A 45 -1.20 -10.53 0.53
N LEU A 46 -0.33 -10.03 1.40
CA LEU A 46 0.73 -10.82 2.02
C LEU A 46 0.15 -11.98 2.85
N ALA A 47 -0.90 -11.74 3.63
CA ALA A 47 -1.53 -12.77 4.45
C ALA A 47 -2.17 -13.88 3.58
N ARG A 48 -2.86 -13.52 2.50
CA ARG A 48 -3.43 -14.47 1.53
C ARG A 48 -2.36 -15.30 0.80
N CYS A 49 -1.16 -14.75 0.65
CA CYS A 49 0.02 -15.50 0.15
C CYS A 49 0.70 -16.34 1.25
N GLY A 50 0.08 -16.54 2.42
CA GLY A 50 0.58 -17.38 3.51
C GLY A 50 1.62 -16.73 4.43
N ALA A 51 1.85 -15.41 4.32
CA ALA A 51 2.78 -14.73 5.20
C ALA A 51 2.17 -14.46 6.59
N THR A 52 3.00 -14.43 7.63
CA THR A 52 2.62 -13.89 8.94
C THR A 52 2.73 -12.39 8.92
N VAL A 53 1.61 -11.68 9.05
CA VAL A 53 1.52 -10.22 8.82
C VAL A 53 0.94 -9.52 10.03
N ARG A 54 1.59 -8.42 10.43
CA ARG A 54 1.11 -7.46 11.41
C ARG A 54 0.86 -6.13 10.71
N LEU A 55 -0.35 -5.57 10.86
CA LEU A 55 -0.71 -4.23 10.38
C LEU A 55 -0.71 -3.25 11.55
N VAL A 56 0.07 -2.18 11.43
CA VAL A 56 0.13 -1.04 12.36
C VAL A 56 -0.59 0.13 11.71
N ALA A 57 -1.79 0.46 12.18
CA ALA A 57 -2.63 1.46 11.52
C ALA A 57 -3.54 2.20 12.52
N PRO A 58 -4.02 3.42 12.17
CA PRO A 58 -4.98 4.14 13.00
C PRO A 58 -6.37 3.50 12.93
N PHE A 59 -6.98 3.30 14.11
CA PHE A 59 -8.35 2.80 14.25
C PHE A 59 -9.14 3.66 15.23
N ALA A 60 -10.35 4.04 14.85
CA ALA A 60 -11.32 4.68 15.75
C ALA A 60 -12.34 3.69 16.31
N SER A 61 -13.04 4.11 17.38
CA SER A 61 -14.14 3.35 17.99
C SER A 61 -15.49 3.71 17.35
N ASP A 62 -15.54 3.77 16.02
CA ASP A 62 -16.73 4.06 15.22
C ASP A 62 -17.18 2.84 14.40
N ALA A 63 -18.31 2.99 13.66
CA ALA A 63 -18.86 1.91 12.85
C ALA A 63 -17.89 1.44 11.75
N ALA A 64 -17.17 2.39 11.11
CA ALA A 64 -16.18 2.07 10.09
C ALA A 64 -15.00 1.29 10.69
N GLY A 65 -14.48 1.72 11.84
CA GLY A 65 -13.42 1.00 12.55
C GLY A 65 -13.81 -0.41 12.98
N THR A 66 -15.06 -0.60 13.38
CA THR A 66 -15.59 -1.94 13.72
C THR A 66 -15.60 -2.85 12.50
N LEU A 67 -16.11 -2.36 11.36
CA LEU A 67 -16.15 -3.09 10.10
C LEU A 67 -14.73 -3.46 9.60
N LEU A 68 -13.81 -2.51 9.67
CA LEU A 68 -12.41 -2.71 9.25
C LEU A 68 -11.71 -3.79 10.10
N ARG A 69 -11.86 -3.74 11.43
CA ARG A 69 -11.29 -4.76 12.32
C ARG A 69 -11.80 -6.16 12.00
N GLU A 70 -13.11 -6.28 11.79
CA GLU A 70 -13.73 -7.56 11.47
C GLU A 70 -13.23 -8.11 10.13
N ALA A 71 -13.14 -7.26 9.10
CA ALA A 71 -12.64 -7.64 7.79
C ALA A 71 -11.18 -8.13 7.85
N LEU A 72 -10.30 -7.37 8.51
CA LEU A 72 -8.87 -7.71 8.60
C LEU A 72 -8.62 -8.98 9.46
N ARG A 73 -9.40 -9.20 10.51
CA ARG A 73 -9.30 -10.43 11.31
C ARG A 73 -9.70 -11.68 10.51
N ARG A 74 -10.66 -11.57 9.59
CA ARG A 74 -11.02 -12.67 8.67
C ARG A 74 -9.88 -13.03 7.72
N GLU A 75 -9.00 -12.09 7.42
CA GLU A 75 -7.82 -12.29 6.59
C GLU A 75 -6.57 -12.70 7.40
N ALA A 76 -6.74 -13.07 8.67
CA ALA A 76 -5.65 -13.49 9.59
C ALA A 76 -4.53 -12.45 9.74
N VAL A 77 -4.83 -11.17 9.57
CA VAL A 77 -3.89 -10.07 9.81
C VAL A 77 -3.89 -9.72 11.30
N GLU A 78 -2.72 -9.76 11.93
CA GLU A 78 -2.52 -9.27 13.32
C GLU A 78 -2.61 -7.74 13.33
N LEU A 79 -3.44 -7.16 14.21
CA LEU A 79 -3.65 -5.72 14.29
C LEU A 79 -2.90 -5.11 15.48
N VAL A 80 -2.10 -4.09 15.21
CA VAL A 80 -1.59 -3.13 16.20
C VAL A 80 -2.33 -1.83 15.98
N GLU A 81 -3.33 -1.61 16.78
CA GLU A 81 -4.26 -0.50 16.63
C GLU A 81 -3.67 0.77 17.27
N LEU A 82 -3.44 1.77 16.47
CA LEU A 82 -3.11 3.11 16.94
C LEU A 82 -4.40 3.92 17.07
N PRO A 83 -4.58 4.71 18.14
CA PRO A 83 -5.81 5.45 18.32
C PRO A 83 -5.99 6.55 17.27
N ALA A 84 -7.21 6.67 16.76
CA ALA A 84 -7.66 7.75 15.89
C ALA A 84 -8.99 8.30 16.41
N GLU A 85 -9.27 9.57 16.13
CA GLU A 85 -10.55 10.20 16.49
C GLU A 85 -11.70 9.69 15.61
N ARG A 86 -11.40 9.42 14.33
CA ARG A 86 -12.31 8.87 13.33
C ARG A 86 -11.55 7.89 12.45
N SER A 87 -12.26 6.87 11.97
CA SER A 87 -11.70 5.98 10.95
C SER A 87 -11.55 6.70 9.61
N GLY A 88 -10.49 6.39 8.89
CA GLY A 88 -10.30 6.89 7.54
C GLY A 88 -11.37 6.36 6.59
N THR A 89 -11.75 7.16 5.60
CA THR A 89 -12.77 6.81 4.61
C THR A 89 -12.38 7.38 3.25
N VAL A 90 -12.61 6.59 2.20
CA VAL A 90 -12.44 7.02 0.82
C VAL A 90 -13.74 6.74 0.07
N VAL A 91 -14.23 7.73 -0.67
CA VAL A 91 -15.30 7.53 -1.65
C VAL A 91 -14.67 7.55 -3.03
N ALA A 92 -14.81 6.45 -3.77
CA ALA A 92 -14.39 6.32 -5.15
C ALA A 92 -15.61 6.41 -6.07
N LEU A 93 -15.75 7.52 -6.79
CA LEU A 93 -16.73 7.68 -7.85
C LEU A 93 -16.16 7.08 -9.13
N ILE A 94 -16.85 6.09 -9.69
CA ILE A 94 -16.44 5.37 -10.90
C ILE A 94 -17.41 5.72 -12.00
N ASP A 95 -16.93 6.40 -13.06
CA ASP A 95 -17.73 6.83 -14.20
C ASP A 95 -16.91 6.57 -15.48
N ASP A 96 -17.49 5.86 -16.44
CA ASP A 96 -16.84 5.46 -17.72
C ASP A 96 -15.41 4.89 -17.58
N GLY A 97 -15.16 4.13 -16.50
CA GLY A 97 -13.85 3.54 -16.21
C GLY A 97 -12.83 4.51 -15.60
N GLU A 98 -13.17 5.79 -15.49
CA GLU A 98 -12.39 6.79 -14.74
C GLU A 98 -12.80 6.81 -13.27
N ARG A 99 -11.84 7.15 -12.40
CA ARG A 99 -12.06 7.16 -10.96
C ARG A 99 -11.68 8.46 -10.31
N THR A 100 -12.65 9.08 -9.64
CA THR A 100 -12.43 10.25 -8.80
C THR A 100 -12.49 9.85 -7.33
N MET A 101 -11.45 10.18 -6.56
CA MET A 101 -11.37 9.81 -5.15
C MET A 101 -11.52 11.01 -4.24
N LEU A 102 -12.38 10.87 -3.23
CA LEU A 102 -12.56 11.81 -2.13
C LEU A 102 -12.10 11.11 -0.84
N SER A 103 -11.01 11.58 -0.24
CA SER A 103 -10.36 10.89 0.86
C SER A 103 -10.40 11.70 2.15
N HIS A 104 -10.84 11.07 3.23
CA HIS A 104 -10.60 11.49 4.60
C HIS A 104 -9.67 10.48 5.26
N ARG A 105 -8.39 10.86 5.42
CA ARG A 105 -7.40 9.98 6.07
C ARG A 105 -7.38 10.27 7.55
N ALA A 106 -7.47 9.21 8.38
CA ALA A 106 -7.33 9.32 9.82
C ALA A 106 -5.86 9.55 10.18
N PRO A 107 -5.48 10.71 10.73
CA PRO A 107 -4.12 10.89 11.23
C PRO A 107 -3.89 10.10 12.52
N PHE A 108 -2.63 9.83 12.83
CA PHE A 108 -2.25 9.30 14.14
C PHE A 108 -2.57 10.34 15.23
N ALA A 109 -3.48 10.00 16.14
CA ALA A 109 -4.00 10.95 17.14
C ALA A 109 -2.96 11.36 18.20
N ARG A 110 -1.93 10.54 18.44
CA ARG A 110 -0.87 10.77 19.44
C ARG A 110 0.46 10.21 18.95
N SER A 111 1.51 10.34 19.79
CA SER A 111 2.81 9.70 19.52
C SER A 111 2.65 8.20 19.27
N VAL A 112 3.37 7.69 18.26
CA VAL A 112 3.29 6.30 17.80
C VAL A 112 4.61 5.55 17.97
N ALA A 113 5.68 6.22 18.42
CA ALA A 113 7.04 5.65 18.43
C ALA A 113 7.13 4.35 19.24
N GLY A 114 6.51 4.29 20.40
CA GLY A 114 6.57 3.11 21.28
C GLY A 114 5.88 1.90 20.68
N GLU A 115 4.65 2.05 20.22
CA GLU A 115 3.87 0.98 19.60
C GLU A 115 4.50 0.55 18.27
N LEU A 116 4.95 1.50 17.46
CA LEU A 116 5.61 1.22 16.20
C LEU A 116 6.93 0.48 16.40
N ALA A 117 7.80 0.94 17.31
CA ALA A 117 9.05 0.26 17.62
C ALA A 117 8.82 -1.19 18.09
N SER A 118 7.84 -1.40 18.97
CA SER A 118 7.46 -2.74 19.44
C SER A 118 6.92 -3.61 18.29
N ALA A 119 6.11 -3.04 17.41
CA ALA A 119 5.48 -3.76 16.31
C ALA A 119 6.47 -4.21 15.22
N VAL A 120 7.57 -3.49 15.05
CA VAL A 120 8.59 -3.81 14.02
C VAL A 120 9.79 -4.58 14.57
N ALA A 121 9.88 -4.78 15.89
CA ALA A 121 11.06 -5.32 16.55
C ALA A 121 11.42 -6.76 16.12
N ASP A 122 10.44 -7.58 15.76
CA ASP A 122 10.60 -8.97 15.32
C ASP A 122 10.27 -9.18 13.83
N ALA A 123 10.09 -8.09 13.07
CA ALA A 123 9.82 -8.16 11.65
C ALA A 123 11.12 -8.35 10.85
N GLY A 124 11.12 -9.30 9.92
CA GLY A 124 12.21 -9.46 8.97
C GLY A 124 12.04 -8.52 7.76
N TRP A 125 10.79 -8.12 7.46
CA TRP A 125 10.48 -7.12 6.44
C TRP A 125 9.42 -6.16 6.94
N ILE A 126 9.68 -4.87 6.77
CA ILE A 126 8.74 -3.80 7.08
C ILE A 126 8.30 -3.16 5.76
N HIS A 127 7.00 -2.99 5.57
CA HIS A 127 6.46 -2.18 4.48
C HIS A 127 5.75 -0.96 5.06
N CYS A 128 6.13 0.24 4.65
CA CYS A 128 5.51 1.47 5.09
C CYS A 128 4.75 2.11 3.93
N SER A 129 3.49 2.44 4.13
CA SER A 129 2.73 3.29 3.21
C SER A 129 3.36 4.68 3.14
N GLY A 130 3.56 5.22 1.95
CA GLY A 130 4.04 6.60 1.79
C GLY A 130 3.13 7.62 2.48
N TYR A 131 1.85 7.32 2.59
CA TYR A 131 0.89 8.16 3.32
C TYR A 131 1.18 8.26 4.81
N ALA A 132 1.80 7.24 5.43
CA ALA A 132 2.22 7.32 6.83
C ALA A 132 3.36 8.31 7.05
N LEU A 133 4.19 8.56 6.03
CA LEU A 133 5.22 9.59 6.07
C LEU A 133 4.67 10.99 5.80
N LEU A 134 3.53 11.11 5.11
CA LEU A 134 2.82 12.38 4.91
C LEU A 134 1.90 12.76 6.10
N ASP A 135 1.71 11.84 7.06
CA ASP A 135 0.98 12.11 8.30
C ASP A 135 1.70 13.21 9.10
N PRO A 136 1.00 14.02 9.91
CA PRO A 136 1.64 14.96 10.84
C PRO A 136 2.68 14.32 11.75
N ARG A 137 2.57 13.03 12.03
CA ARG A 137 3.57 12.21 12.76
C ARG A 137 4.60 11.54 11.85
N GLY A 138 4.62 11.84 10.56
CA GLY A 138 5.57 11.31 9.60
C GLY A 138 7.04 11.39 10.02
N PRO A 139 7.52 12.51 10.60
CA PRO A 139 8.88 12.58 11.16
C PRO A 139 9.15 11.56 12.26
N GLU A 140 8.18 11.30 13.12
CA GLU A 140 8.27 10.29 14.19
C GLU A 140 8.27 8.86 13.62
N VAL A 141 7.41 8.61 12.63
CA VAL A 141 7.39 7.32 11.89
C VAL A 141 8.75 7.07 11.23
N ALA A 142 9.28 8.03 10.47
CA ALA A 142 10.56 7.91 9.79
C ALA A 142 11.72 7.66 10.78
N ALA A 143 11.77 8.41 11.88
CA ALA A 143 12.79 8.26 12.91
C ALA A 143 12.73 6.88 13.60
N THR A 144 11.53 6.37 13.88
CA THR A 144 11.34 5.03 14.46
C THR A 144 11.77 3.94 13.49
N LEU A 145 11.37 4.04 12.22
CA LEU A 145 11.77 3.10 11.17
C LEU A 145 13.29 3.10 10.91
N ALA A 146 13.95 4.24 11.12
CA ALA A 146 15.40 4.34 11.02
C ALA A 146 16.13 3.52 12.10
N GLN A 147 15.47 3.25 13.24
CA GLN A 147 15.99 2.49 14.37
C GLN A 147 15.57 1.01 14.35
N ARG A 148 14.97 0.54 13.26
CA ARG A 148 14.58 -0.87 13.11
C ARG A 148 15.78 -1.81 13.26
N PRO A 149 15.57 -3.13 13.56
CA PRO A 149 16.65 -4.10 13.56
C PRO A 149 17.47 -4.05 12.26
N VAL A 150 18.78 -4.23 12.37
CA VAL A 150 19.73 -4.08 11.24
C VAL A 150 19.42 -5.05 10.10
N GLU A 151 18.95 -6.25 10.44
CA GLU A 151 18.58 -7.28 9.47
C GLU A 151 17.19 -7.07 8.86
N ALA A 152 16.37 -6.18 9.43
CA ALA A 152 15.04 -5.91 8.91
C ALA A 152 15.10 -5.02 7.68
N LEU A 153 14.53 -5.51 6.58
CA LEU A 153 14.39 -4.75 5.35
C LEU A 153 13.20 -3.78 5.45
N LEU A 154 13.34 -2.61 4.84
CA LEU A 154 12.28 -1.62 4.76
C LEU A 154 11.96 -1.32 3.30
N SER A 155 10.71 -1.52 2.90
CA SER A 155 10.15 -0.97 1.66
C SER A 155 9.15 0.13 1.95
N VAL A 156 9.04 1.09 1.04
CA VAL A 156 8.03 2.15 1.12
C VAL A 156 7.20 2.16 -0.16
N GLY A 157 5.89 2.16 -0.02
CA GLY A 157 4.95 2.31 -1.12
C GLY A 157 4.82 3.78 -1.54
N GLY A 158 4.57 4.03 -2.80
CA GLY A 158 4.33 5.36 -3.33
C GLY A 158 3.06 6.00 -2.78
N CYS A 159 2.97 7.31 -2.88
CA CYS A 159 1.76 8.07 -2.56
C CYS A 159 1.71 9.36 -3.39
N ALA A 160 0.51 9.93 -3.52
CA ALA A 160 0.35 11.23 -4.16
C ALA A 160 0.92 12.32 -3.23
N VAL A 161 2.16 12.74 -3.48
CA VAL A 161 2.83 13.77 -2.71
C VAL A 161 2.50 15.14 -3.30
N PRO A 162 1.88 16.06 -2.54
CA PRO A 162 1.70 17.44 -2.97
C PRO A 162 3.06 18.10 -3.29
N ALA A 163 3.11 18.95 -4.30
CA ALA A 163 4.38 19.56 -4.74
C ALA A 163 5.10 20.32 -3.62
N GLU A 164 4.34 20.99 -2.75
CA GLU A 164 4.85 21.71 -1.59
C GLU A 164 5.44 20.79 -0.51
N ALA A 165 5.02 19.54 -0.45
CA ALA A 165 5.50 18.54 0.52
C ALA A 165 6.65 17.66 -0.03
N ALA A 166 6.99 17.76 -1.32
CA ALA A 166 7.93 16.85 -1.96
C ALA A 166 9.33 16.87 -1.33
N ALA A 167 9.84 18.05 -0.99
CA ALA A 167 11.15 18.18 -0.34
C ALA A 167 11.16 17.52 1.05
N GLN A 168 10.16 17.79 1.88
CA GLN A 168 10.02 17.18 3.19
C GLN A 168 9.86 15.65 3.09
N PHE A 169 9.07 15.17 2.14
CA PHE A 169 8.88 13.74 1.93
C PHE A 169 10.21 13.03 1.59
N ARG A 170 11.04 13.65 0.74
CA ARG A 170 12.40 13.15 0.44
C ARG A 170 13.29 13.09 1.68
N GLU A 171 13.24 14.12 2.53
CA GLU A 171 14.00 14.14 3.80
C GLU A 171 13.55 13.01 4.73
N LEU A 172 12.25 12.74 4.83
CA LEU A 172 11.71 11.64 5.63
C LEU A 172 12.10 10.27 5.08
N LEU A 173 12.11 10.09 3.76
CA LEU A 173 12.63 8.87 3.14
C LEU A 173 14.12 8.70 3.43
N ALA A 174 14.93 9.76 3.29
CA ALA A 174 16.35 9.72 3.60
C ALA A 174 16.62 9.39 5.09
N LEU A 175 15.77 9.90 6.01
CA LEU A 175 15.81 9.56 7.43
C LEU A 175 15.46 8.08 7.67
N ALA A 176 14.37 7.60 7.10
CA ALA A 176 13.89 6.22 7.27
C ALA A 176 14.83 5.17 6.65
N ARG A 177 15.62 5.56 5.63
CA ARG A 177 16.59 4.71 4.91
C ARG A 177 15.95 3.43 4.37
N PRO A 178 14.96 3.52 3.46
CA PRO A 178 14.37 2.35 2.84
C PRO A 178 15.38 1.59 1.98
N ASN A 179 15.24 0.28 1.94
CA ASN A 179 15.96 -0.61 1.03
C ASN A 179 15.33 -0.59 -0.37
N LEU A 180 14.03 -0.28 -0.46
CA LEU A 180 13.29 -0.32 -1.71
C LEU A 180 12.10 0.64 -1.68
N LEU A 181 11.89 1.37 -2.77
CA LEU A 181 10.64 2.08 -3.03
C LEU A 181 9.85 1.36 -4.12
N VAL A 182 8.54 1.21 -3.93
CA VAL A 182 7.62 0.68 -4.93
C VAL A 182 6.67 1.80 -5.33
N LEU A 183 6.81 2.29 -6.54
CA LEU A 183 6.21 3.54 -7.02
C LEU A 183 5.46 3.32 -8.34
N ASN A 184 4.52 4.18 -8.67
CA ASN A 184 4.08 4.37 -10.05
C ASN A 184 4.93 5.45 -10.77
N GLY A 185 4.74 5.58 -12.09
CA GLY A 185 5.52 6.51 -12.90
C GLY A 185 5.39 7.98 -12.45
N ALA A 186 4.20 8.42 -12.04
CA ALA A 186 3.97 9.79 -11.59
C ALA A 186 4.65 10.06 -10.22
N GLU A 187 4.57 9.10 -9.31
CA GLU A 187 5.23 9.18 -8.00
C GLU A 187 6.76 9.20 -8.14
N ALA A 188 7.31 8.35 -9.00
CA ALA A 188 8.73 8.33 -9.30
C ALA A 188 9.22 9.65 -9.91
N ALA A 189 8.46 10.22 -10.84
CA ALA A 189 8.77 11.50 -11.45
C ALA A 189 8.73 12.67 -10.43
N SER A 190 7.77 12.65 -9.52
CA SER A 190 7.66 13.64 -8.43
C SER A 190 8.81 13.52 -7.42
N LEU A 191 9.21 12.30 -7.09
CA LEU A 191 10.27 12.04 -6.11
C LEU A 191 11.65 12.34 -6.68
N GLY A 192 11.90 12.02 -7.95
CA GLY A 192 13.20 12.11 -8.58
C GLY A 192 14.19 11.01 -8.14
N PRO A 193 15.45 11.03 -8.61
CA PRO A 193 16.42 9.98 -8.39
C PRO A 193 17.01 9.97 -6.97
N GLY A 194 17.74 8.90 -6.64
CA GLY A 194 18.54 8.78 -5.42
C GLY A 194 18.10 7.66 -4.46
N PHE A 195 17.16 6.82 -4.88
CA PHE A 195 16.72 5.65 -4.14
C PHE A 195 16.68 4.42 -5.03
N ASP A 196 16.81 3.24 -4.43
CA ASP A 196 16.50 1.98 -5.09
C ASP A 196 15.00 1.85 -5.28
N THR A 197 14.56 1.62 -6.51
CA THR A 197 13.14 1.68 -6.88
C THR A 197 12.72 0.51 -7.74
N VAL A 198 11.44 0.11 -7.60
CA VAL A 198 10.67 -0.56 -8.65
C VAL A 198 9.51 0.34 -9.02
N VAL A 199 9.47 0.77 -10.27
CA VAL A 199 8.46 1.69 -10.81
C VAL A 199 7.53 0.92 -11.72
N THR A 200 6.23 0.94 -11.41
CA THR A 200 5.18 0.29 -12.19
C THR A 200 4.55 1.27 -13.17
N ASP A 201 4.22 0.80 -14.36
CA ASP A 201 3.42 1.50 -15.34
C ASP A 201 2.38 0.54 -15.98
N ARG A 202 1.58 1.04 -16.92
CA ARG A 202 0.58 0.23 -17.62
C ARG A 202 1.22 -0.90 -18.45
N ASP A 203 2.44 -0.70 -18.94
CA ASP A 203 3.14 -1.60 -19.86
C ASP A 203 4.11 -2.53 -19.12
N GLY A 204 4.28 -2.37 -17.80
CA GLY A 204 5.16 -3.22 -17.02
C GLY A 204 5.76 -2.58 -15.77
N SER A 205 6.99 -2.94 -15.50
CA SER A 205 7.74 -2.38 -14.37
C SER A 205 9.22 -2.27 -14.66
N ASN A 206 9.84 -1.23 -14.09
CA ASN A 206 11.27 -0.94 -14.22
C ASN A 206 11.90 -0.95 -12.83
N ALA A 207 12.94 -1.72 -12.63
CA ALA A 207 13.74 -1.72 -11.40
C ALA A 207 15.05 -0.97 -11.58
N SER A 208 15.45 -0.25 -10.54
CA SER A 208 16.75 0.39 -10.40
C SER A 208 17.25 0.12 -8.98
N LEU A 209 18.13 -0.90 -8.81
CA LEU A 209 18.69 -1.32 -7.54
C LEU A 209 20.21 -1.30 -7.62
N GLY A 210 20.84 -0.30 -7.01
CA GLY A 210 22.29 -0.09 -7.18
C GLY A 210 22.69 0.04 -8.66
N ALA A 211 23.51 -0.88 -9.13
CA ALA A 211 23.92 -0.95 -10.54
C ALA A 211 22.97 -1.76 -11.43
N LEU A 212 22.03 -2.50 -10.84
CA LEU A 212 21.09 -3.36 -11.57
C LEU A 212 19.95 -2.53 -12.15
N GLN A 213 19.77 -2.61 -13.47
CA GLN A 213 18.65 -2.02 -14.20
C GLN A 213 17.89 -3.13 -14.91
N LEU A 214 16.59 -3.21 -14.69
CA LEU A 214 15.77 -4.32 -15.19
C LEU A 214 14.39 -3.82 -15.61
N ARG A 215 13.89 -4.31 -16.76
CA ARG A 215 12.50 -4.14 -17.17
C ARG A 215 11.79 -5.49 -17.26
N VAL A 216 10.53 -5.49 -16.85
CA VAL A 216 9.61 -6.62 -17.00
C VAL A 216 8.31 -6.10 -17.60
N GLU A 217 7.86 -6.71 -18.71
CA GLU A 217 6.61 -6.35 -19.38
C GLU A 217 5.40 -6.78 -18.56
N ALA A 218 4.30 -6.00 -18.66
CA ALA A 218 3.05 -6.31 -17.99
C ALA A 218 2.38 -7.57 -18.56
N ALA A 219 1.71 -8.30 -17.69
CA ALA A 219 0.75 -9.31 -18.14
C ALA A 219 -0.43 -8.58 -18.83
N GLN A 220 -0.80 -9.04 -20.03
CA GLN A 220 -1.93 -8.50 -20.78
C GLN A 220 -3.24 -9.03 -20.18
N VAL A 221 -3.81 -8.29 -19.23
CA VAL A 221 -5.10 -8.61 -18.59
C VAL A 221 -6.04 -7.44 -18.78
N PRO A 222 -7.31 -7.67 -19.23
CA PRO A 222 -8.30 -6.60 -19.30
C PRO A 222 -8.54 -6.01 -17.89
N ALA A 223 -8.34 -4.72 -17.73
CA ALA A 223 -8.59 -4.04 -16.48
C ALA A 223 -10.09 -3.71 -16.33
N VAL A 224 -10.64 -4.03 -15.15
CA VAL A 224 -12.00 -3.69 -14.70
C VAL A 224 -11.93 -2.55 -13.68
N ASP A 225 -11.04 -2.69 -12.69
CA ASP A 225 -10.81 -1.71 -11.63
C ASP A 225 -9.34 -1.78 -11.18
N ALA A 226 -8.57 -0.75 -11.45
CA ALA A 226 -7.16 -0.70 -11.08
C ALA A 226 -6.90 -0.44 -9.57
N THR A 227 -7.97 -0.39 -8.75
CA THR A 227 -7.86 -0.17 -7.30
C THR A 227 -7.10 -1.31 -6.64
N GLY A 228 -6.04 -0.98 -5.90
CA GLY A 228 -5.23 -1.95 -5.18
C GLY A 228 -4.26 -2.77 -6.04
N ALA A 229 -4.21 -2.56 -7.36
CA ALA A 229 -3.26 -3.26 -8.23
C ALA A 229 -1.80 -2.95 -7.86
N GLY A 230 -1.49 -1.68 -7.54
CA GLY A 230 -0.18 -1.27 -7.04
C GLY A 230 0.17 -1.89 -5.69
N ASP A 231 -0.82 -2.00 -4.79
CA ASP A 231 -0.65 -2.63 -3.48
C ASP A 231 -0.42 -4.14 -3.62
N ALA A 232 -1.16 -4.78 -4.52
CA ALA A 232 -0.97 -6.19 -4.86
C ALA A 232 0.41 -6.44 -5.49
N TYR A 233 0.85 -5.55 -6.38
CA TYR A 233 2.21 -5.58 -6.92
C TYR A 233 3.25 -5.51 -5.81
N ALA A 234 3.14 -4.52 -4.91
CA ALA A 234 4.06 -4.33 -3.80
C ALA A 234 4.10 -5.57 -2.88
N ALA A 235 2.93 -6.10 -2.51
CA ALA A 235 2.83 -7.30 -1.67
C ALA A 235 3.51 -8.52 -2.29
N ALA A 236 3.22 -8.82 -3.57
CA ALA A 236 3.81 -9.97 -4.26
C ALA A 236 5.32 -9.79 -4.47
N LEU A 237 5.78 -8.58 -4.79
CA LEU A 237 7.19 -8.26 -4.96
C LEU A 237 7.96 -8.52 -3.66
N ILE A 238 7.55 -7.89 -2.55
CA ILE A 238 8.25 -8.03 -1.27
C ILE A 238 8.09 -9.43 -0.68
N GLY A 239 6.94 -10.07 -0.88
CA GLY A 239 6.71 -11.46 -0.50
C GLY A 239 7.67 -12.42 -1.20
N SER A 240 7.87 -12.26 -2.51
CA SER A 240 8.82 -13.06 -3.28
C SER A 240 10.26 -12.77 -2.89
N LEU A 241 10.66 -11.50 -2.80
CA LEU A 241 12.02 -11.10 -2.43
C LEU A 241 12.40 -11.52 -1.00
N SER A 242 11.42 -11.67 -0.11
CA SER A 242 11.65 -12.10 1.27
C SER A 242 12.10 -13.56 1.41
N GLN A 243 12.02 -14.34 0.35
CA GLN A 243 12.43 -15.76 0.34
C GLN A 243 13.92 -15.94 0.02
N GLY A 244 14.59 -14.90 -0.46
CA GLY A 244 16.00 -14.92 -0.86
C GLY A 244 16.86 -13.90 -0.11
N PRO A 245 18.13 -13.76 -0.50
CA PRO A 245 19.03 -12.77 0.06
C PRO A 245 18.68 -11.35 -0.39
N TRP A 246 19.14 -10.37 0.37
CA TRP A 246 19.11 -8.97 -0.03
C TRP A 246 20.54 -8.42 -0.17
N PRO A 247 20.92 -7.69 -1.22
CA PRO A 247 20.10 -7.42 -2.43
C PRO A 247 19.90 -8.69 -3.28
N PRO A 248 18.79 -8.76 -4.06
CA PRO A 248 18.51 -9.90 -4.95
C PRO A 248 19.43 -9.90 -6.15
N GLY A 249 19.68 -11.08 -6.73
CA GLY A 249 20.27 -11.22 -8.06
C GLY A 249 19.27 -10.82 -9.17
N GLU A 250 19.76 -10.70 -10.42
CA GLU A 250 18.92 -10.29 -11.56
C GLU A 250 17.77 -11.29 -11.80
N ASP A 251 18.05 -12.59 -11.78
CA ASP A 251 17.04 -13.61 -12.03
C ASP A 251 15.96 -13.65 -10.94
N GLU A 252 16.35 -13.51 -9.68
CA GLU A 252 15.46 -13.44 -8.53
C GLU A 252 14.56 -12.21 -8.59
N LEU A 253 15.14 -11.04 -8.89
CA LEU A 253 14.38 -9.80 -9.07
C LEU A 253 13.40 -9.91 -10.23
N ARG A 254 13.85 -10.44 -11.36
CA ARG A 254 13.02 -10.65 -12.56
C ARG A 254 11.84 -11.58 -12.28
N ALA A 255 12.08 -12.68 -11.57
CA ALA A 255 11.03 -13.61 -11.16
C ALA A 255 10.02 -12.96 -10.22
N ALA A 256 10.49 -12.20 -9.21
CA ALA A 256 9.64 -11.47 -8.27
C ALA A 256 8.78 -10.41 -8.97
N MET A 257 9.37 -9.63 -9.89
CA MET A 257 8.63 -8.61 -10.67
C MET A 257 7.57 -9.23 -11.58
N ARG A 258 7.85 -10.40 -12.18
CA ARG A 258 6.84 -11.15 -13.00
C ARG A 258 5.68 -11.62 -12.14
N ALA A 259 5.95 -12.24 -11.00
CA ALA A 259 4.91 -12.69 -10.08
C ALA A 259 4.06 -11.51 -9.58
N ALA A 260 4.72 -10.39 -9.25
CA ALA A 260 4.06 -9.16 -8.84
C ALA A 260 3.15 -8.59 -9.94
N GLY A 261 3.61 -8.54 -11.19
CA GLY A 261 2.83 -8.10 -12.33
C GLY A 261 1.63 -9.00 -12.63
N GLN A 262 1.76 -10.32 -12.46
CA GLN A 262 0.65 -11.27 -12.59
C GLN A 262 -0.44 -11.03 -11.55
N LEU A 263 -0.08 -10.91 -10.26
CA LEU A 263 -1.05 -10.65 -9.20
C LEU A 263 -1.72 -9.28 -9.38
N ALA A 264 -0.96 -8.24 -9.70
CA ALA A 264 -1.49 -6.91 -9.98
C ALA A 264 -2.50 -6.92 -11.15
N GLY A 265 -2.22 -7.66 -12.22
CA GLY A 265 -3.12 -7.84 -13.35
C GLY A 265 -4.42 -8.54 -12.94
N LEU A 266 -4.35 -9.63 -12.16
CA LEU A 266 -5.54 -10.33 -11.66
C LEU A 266 -6.40 -9.40 -10.79
N VAL A 267 -5.79 -8.60 -9.93
CA VAL A 267 -6.50 -7.63 -9.08
C VAL A 267 -7.16 -6.55 -9.93
N ALA A 268 -6.46 -6.01 -10.92
CA ALA A 268 -7.03 -5.02 -11.84
C ALA A 268 -8.20 -5.58 -12.67
N GLY A 269 -8.27 -6.88 -12.88
CA GLY A 269 -9.38 -7.58 -13.53
C GLY A 269 -10.61 -7.81 -12.64
N ALA A 270 -10.57 -7.44 -11.37
CA ALA A 270 -11.65 -7.62 -10.39
C ALA A 270 -12.16 -6.26 -9.86
N LEU A 271 -13.33 -6.24 -9.23
CA LEU A 271 -13.87 -5.00 -8.62
C LEU A 271 -13.47 -4.92 -7.14
N GLY A 272 -12.83 -3.81 -6.75
CA GLY A 272 -12.43 -3.50 -5.37
C GLY A 272 -11.02 -3.98 -5.02
N ALA A 273 -10.31 -3.17 -4.22
CA ALA A 273 -8.89 -3.34 -3.87
C ALA A 273 -8.54 -4.68 -3.22
N GLN A 274 -9.48 -5.26 -2.46
CA GLN A 274 -9.29 -6.53 -1.76
C GLN A 274 -10.14 -7.67 -2.33
N ALA A 275 -10.60 -7.56 -3.58
CA ALA A 275 -11.25 -8.67 -4.27
C ALA A 275 -10.36 -9.93 -4.23
N ARG A 276 -10.95 -11.10 -3.98
CA ARG A 276 -10.22 -12.38 -4.06
C ARG A 276 -9.93 -12.73 -5.52
N VAL A 277 -8.72 -13.17 -5.77
CA VAL A 277 -8.28 -13.56 -7.12
C VAL A 277 -7.64 -14.94 -7.11
N ALA A 278 -7.52 -15.56 -8.27
CA ALA A 278 -6.92 -16.89 -8.40
C ALA A 278 -5.47 -16.89 -7.87
N GLY A 279 -5.11 -17.94 -7.11
CA GLY A 279 -3.77 -18.10 -6.53
C GLY A 279 -3.59 -17.50 -5.13
N GLU A 280 -4.67 -17.04 -4.50
CA GLU A 280 -4.69 -16.55 -3.10
C GLU A 280 -5.39 -17.54 -2.13
N ASP A 281 -5.51 -18.82 -2.47
CA ASP A 281 -6.15 -19.88 -1.65
C ASP A 281 -5.12 -20.64 -0.81
#